data_e9d61471e92b8775391fd5b54f9aaf47
#
_entry.id   e9d61471e92b8775391fd5b54f9aaf47
#
_cell.length_a   1.000
_cell.length_b   1.000
_cell.length_c   1.000
_cell.angle_alpha   90.00
_cell.angle_beta   90.00
_cell.angle_gamma   90.00
#
_symmetry.space_group_name_H-M   'P 1'
#
loop_
_entity.id
_entity.type
_entity.pdbx_description
1 polymer ?
#
loop_
_entity_poly.entity_id
_entity_poly.type
_entity_poly.pdbx_seq_one_letter_code
_entity_poly.pdbx_strand_id
1 'polypeptide(L)'
;MGLASLIKVAQGKNASNVSFEDSFLKEYEAAVRKKELEERQVAPSDYIRPSSMYGCERMIFFQRIHSGSLNGEQSDVPLIEICQSGTDRHLDIQHIVERMDGVECLDLEEVVKEANQRGIKTEFVGWNEDHTEARCKNDELSIYFQPDGVIRFMGKEVILEVKTESTYQFSNRYEPKEDHKWQATSYGMGLGIDYVLFLYEDRNFCKKKAYLWKITEEMKEKVRAKIRTVNTAVKTGIPPEKNEDKCTYCKYKNECGLVDAGTVSYTHLRAHETELHL
;
A
#
# COMPACT_ATOMS: atom_id res chain seq x y z
N MET A 1 38.42 30.90 37.24
CA MET A 1 38.45 29.45 36.95
C MET A 1 38.70 29.29 35.45
N GLY A 2 39.84 28.70 35.10
CA GLY A 2 40.31 28.69 33.71
C GLY A 2 39.63 27.64 32.86
N LEU A 3 39.65 27.86 31.55
CA LEU A 3 39.02 26.98 30.51
C LEU A 3 39.39 25.48 30.67
N ALA A 4 40.61 25.21 31.22
CA ALA A 4 41.12 23.88 31.51
C ALA A 4 40.32 23.13 32.62
N SER A 5 39.68 23.82 33.52
CA SER A 5 38.87 23.20 34.58
C SER A 5 37.44 22.84 34.10
N LEU A 6 36.93 23.54 33.09
CA LEU A 6 35.67 23.22 32.43
C LEU A 6 35.78 22.00 31.52
N ILE A 7 36.94 21.83 30.87
CA ILE A 7 37.21 20.63 30.03
C ILE A 7 37.32 19.37 30.89
N LYS A 8 37.91 19.44 32.11
CA LYS A 8 37.99 18.30 33.04
C LYS A 8 36.64 17.88 33.62
N VAL A 9 35.70 18.81 33.79
CA VAL A 9 34.35 18.51 34.30
C VAL A 9 33.49 17.84 33.18
N ALA A 10 33.76 18.17 31.92
CA ALA A 10 33.11 17.51 30.78
C ALA A 10 33.62 16.08 30.52
N GLN A 11 34.85 15.74 30.99
CA GLN A 11 35.44 14.41 30.83
C GLN A 11 35.10 13.42 31.97
N GLY A 12 34.30 13.81 32.95
CA GLY A 12 34.07 13.07 34.21
C GLY A 12 32.72 12.35 34.32
N LYS A 13 31.94 12.21 33.29
CA LYS A 13 30.74 11.32 33.29
C LYS A 13 30.83 10.40 32.07
N ASN A 14 30.94 9.10 32.33
CA ASN A 14 30.83 7.98 31.40
C ASN A 14 30.16 8.37 30.05
N ALA A 15 30.87 9.08 29.20
CA ALA A 15 30.59 9.10 27.79
C ALA A 15 31.03 7.72 27.30
N SER A 16 30.08 6.80 27.05
CA SER A 16 30.33 5.67 26.18
C SER A 16 31.09 6.24 24.97
N ASN A 17 32.26 5.68 24.65
CA ASN A 17 33.05 6.05 23.46
C ASN A 17 32.24 5.63 22.23
N VAL A 18 31.20 6.37 21.89
CA VAL A 18 30.44 6.18 20.65
C VAL A 18 31.30 6.80 19.57
N SER A 19 31.65 6.01 18.56
CA SER A 19 32.43 6.49 17.42
C SER A 19 31.67 7.56 16.64
N PHE A 20 32.36 8.31 15.80
CA PHE A 20 31.70 9.27 14.90
C PHE A 20 30.75 8.54 13.95
N GLU A 21 31.18 7.39 13.43
CA GLU A 21 30.43 6.55 12.51
C GLU A 21 29.12 6.03 13.17
N ASP A 22 29.23 5.52 14.40
CA ASP A 22 28.05 5.03 15.14
C ASP A 22 27.08 6.18 15.44
N SER A 23 27.61 7.36 15.77
CA SER A 23 26.78 8.54 15.99
C SER A 23 26.04 8.96 14.71
N PHE A 24 26.73 8.96 13.58
CA PHE A 24 26.13 9.28 12.27
C PHE A 24 25.05 8.28 11.90
N LEU A 25 25.31 6.97 12.02
CA LEU A 25 24.33 5.94 11.72
C LEU A 25 23.10 6.05 12.61
N LYS A 26 23.27 6.33 13.89
CA LYS A 26 22.16 6.55 14.82
C LYS A 26 21.27 7.74 14.41
N GLU A 27 21.88 8.87 14.01
CA GLU A 27 21.11 10.04 13.54
C GLU A 27 20.42 9.76 12.18
N TYR A 28 21.09 9.01 11.29
CA TYR A 28 20.50 8.58 10.03
C TYR A 28 19.26 7.71 10.27
N GLU A 29 19.38 6.67 11.11
CA GLU A 29 18.24 5.81 11.46
C GLU A 29 17.12 6.59 12.13
N ALA A 30 17.44 7.56 12.99
CA ALA A 30 16.44 8.42 13.62
C ALA A 30 15.67 9.26 12.58
N ALA A 31 16.36 9.76 11.55
CA ALA A 31 15.74 10.50 10.46
C ALA A 31 14.78 9.62 9.63
N VAL A 32 15.19 8.38 9.29
CA VAL A 32 14.34 7.41 8.60
C VAL A 32 13.08 7.09 9.42
N ARG A 33 13.25 6.86 10.74
CA ARG A 33 12.12 6.59 11.64
C ARG A 33 11.19 7.78 11.81
N LYS A 34 11.70 9.01 11.79
CA LYS A 34 10.87 10.20 11.85
C LYS A 34 9.92 10.28 10.66
N LYS A 35 10.41 10.01 9.46
CA LYS A 35 9.57 9.93 8.24
C LYS A 35 8.48 8.86 8.39
N GLU A 36 8.82 7.65 8.86
CA GLU A 36 7.83 6.59 9.09
C GLU A 36 6.75 7.03 10.10
N LEU A 37 7.13 7.74 11.17
CA LEU A 37 6.17 8.20 12.17
C LEU A 37 5.18 9.24 11.61
N GLU A 38 5.64 10.09 10.70
CA GLU A 38 4.77 11.03 9.99
C GLU A 38 3.76 10.27 9.10
N GLU A 39 4.20 9.22 8.41
CA GLU A 39 3.36 8.35 7.58
C GLU A 39 2.39 7.46 8.39
N ARG A 40 2.59 7.29 9.69
CA ARG A 40 1.69 6.57 10.59
C ARG A 40 0.45 7.36 11.01
N GLN A 41 0.40 8.64 10.72
CA GLN A 41 -0.82 9.42 10.89
C GLN A 41 -1.80 9.02 9.79
N VAL A 42 -2.93 8.48 10.20
CA VAL A 42 -3.96 8.02 9.27
C VAL A 42 -5.26 8.76 9.51
N ALA A 43 -6.04 8.89 8.45
CA ALA A 43 -7.39 9.43 8.48
C ALA A 43 -8.38 8.37 7.96
N PRO A 44 -9.65 8.42 8.40
CA PRO A 44 -10.68 7.59 7.84
C PRO A 44 -10.77 7.73 6.31
N SER A 45 -11.15 6.67 5.65
CA SER A 45 -11.29 6.66 4.19
C SER A 45 -12.59 5.98 3.77
N ASP A 46 -13.28 6.53 2.79
CA ASP A 46 -14.46 5.89 2.21
C ASP A 46 -14.10 4.76 1.24
N TYR A 47 -12.82 4.53 1.00
CA TYR A 47 -12.35 3.58 0.02
C TYR A 47 -11.38 2.55 0.60
N ILE A 48 -11.41 1.36 0.04
CA ILE A 48 -10.44 0.28 0.27
C ILE A 48 -9.28 0.46 -0.71
N ARG A 49 -8.05 0.32 -0.22
CA ARG A 49 -6.86 0.27 -1.08
C ARG A 49 -6.66 -1.16 -1.59
N PRO A 50 -6.55 -1.40 -2.90
CA PRO A 50 -6.36 -2.73 -3.48
C PRO A 50 -5.17 -3.52 -2.91
N SER A 51 -4.08 -2.84 -2.54
CA SER A 51 -2.93 -3.47 -1.87
C SER A 51 -3.28 -4.13 -0.54
N SER A 52 -4.39 -3.74 0.09
CA SER A 52 -4.90 -4.33 1.33
C SER A 52 -5.89 -5.46 1.09
N MET A 53 -6.34 -5.68 -0.16
CA MET A 53 -7.47 -6.55 -0.47
C MET A 53 -7.25 -8.02 -0.07
N TYR A 54 -6.02 -8.51 -0.07
CA TYR A 54 -5.69 -9.85 0.42
C TYR A 54 -5.63 -9.94 1.95
N GLY A 55 -5.62 -8.80 2.64
CA GLY A 55 -5.51 -8.70 4.09
C GLY A 55 -6.73 -9.24 4.84
N CYS A 56 -6.66 -9.19 6.18
CA CYS A 56 -7.77 -9.48 7.06
C CYS A 56 -8.89 -8.42 6.89
N GLU A 57 -10.15 -8.84 6.84
CA GLU A 57 -11.30 -7.93 6.68
C GLU A 57 -11.43 -6.95 7.85
N ARG A 58 -11.11 -7.40 9.08
CA ARG A 58 -11.07 -6.53 10.27
C ARG A 58 -9.95 -5.48 10.16
N MET A 59 -8.79 -5.82 9.59
CA MET A 59 -7.74 -4.85 9.31
C MET A 59 -8.24 -3.77 8.31
N ILE A 60 -8.90 -4.18 7.23
CA ILE A 60 -9.45 -3.25 6.25
C ILE A 60 -10.55 -2.38 6.87
N PHE A 61 -11.38 -2.95 7.74
CA PHE A 61 -12.35 -2.18 8.52
C PHE A 61 -11.67 -1.07 9.32
N PHE A 62 -10.59 -1.37 10.05
CA PHE A 62 -9.84 -0.34 10.78
C PHE A 62 -9.20 0.70 9.85
N GLN A 63 -8.68 0.31 8.68
CA GLN A 63 -8.19 1.26 7.68
C GLN A 63 -9.25 2.27 7.24
N ARG A 64 -10.51 1.85 7.24
CA ARG A 64 -11.64 2.68 6.82
C ARG A 64 -12.09 3.67 7.90
N ILE A 65 -11.98 3.33 9.18
CA ILE A 65 -12.59 4.09 10.27
C ILE A 65 -11.60 4.72 11.24
N HIS A 66 -10.35 4.24 11.29
CA HIS A 66 -9.38 4.72 12.26
C HIS A 66 -8.84 6.10 11.89
N SER A 67 -8.72 6.96 12.91
CA SER A 67 -8.13 8.29 12.82
C SER A 67 -7.04 8.45 13.87
N GLY A 68 -5.94 9.06 13.49
CA GLY A 68 -4.82 9.34 14.38
C GLY A 68 -3.61 8.44 14.16
N SER A 69 -2.73 8.37 15.15
CA SER A 69 -1.49 7.62 15.05
C SER A 69 -1.70 6.12 15.25
N LEU A 70 -1.08 5.31 14.41
CA LEU A 70 -1.01 3.86 14.62
C LEU A 70 0.06 3.53 15.67
N ASN A 71 -0.37 2.91 16.77
CA ASN A 71 0.46 2.59 17.94
C ASN A 71 1.12 1.20 17.88
N GLY A 72 1.24 0.61 16.69
CA GLY A 72 1.91 -0.69 16.50
C GLY A 72 3.43 -0.61 16.62
N GLU A 73 4.08 -1.77 16.61
CA GLU A 73 5.54 -1.85 16.52
C GLU A 73 6.06 -1.09 15.30
N GLN A 74 7.17 -0.38 15.48
CA GLN A 74 7.85 0.32 14.38
C GLN A 74 8.50 -0.71 13.46
N SER A 75 8.51 -0.42 12.15
CA SER A 75 9.24 -1.24 11.19
C SER A 75 10.74 -1.12 11.40
N ASP A 76 11.49 -2.16 11.06
CA ASP A 76 12.95 -2.06 11.01
C ASP A 76 13.38 -1.08 9.94
N VAL A 77 14.42 -0.27 10.21
CA VAL A 77 14.95 0.73 9.26
C VAL A 77 15.24 0.12 7.90
N PRO A 78 15.96 -1.03 7.79
CA PRO A 78 16.17 -1.67 6.49
C PRO A 78 14.88 -1.99 5.72
N LEU A 79 13.81 -2.37 6.42
CA LEU A 79 12.54 -2.66 5.77
C LEU A 79 11.89 -1.40 5.20
N ILE A 80 11.96 -0.28 5.92
CA ILE A 80 11.45 1.03 5.46
C ILE A 80 12.15 1.43 4.16
N GLU A 81 13.48 1.37 4.16
CA GLU A 81 14.31 1.74 3.00
C GLU A 81 14.12 0.79 1.80
N ILE A 82 13.94 -0.51 2.07
CA ILE A 82 13.61 -1.50 1.05
C ILE A 82 12.27 -1.18 0.37
N CYS A 83 11.26 -0.77 1.13
CA CYS A 83 9.97 -0.39 0.58
C CYS A 83 10.09 0.87 -0.28
N GLN A 84 10.82 1.90 0.18
CA GLN A 84 11.06 3.13 -0.58
C GLN A 84 11.82 2.85 -1.88
N SER A 85 12.91 2.09 -1.82
CA SER A 85 13.67 1.68 -3.01
C SER A 85 12.81 0.90 -4.02
N GLY A 86 11.83 0.12 -3.54
CA GLY A 86 10.86 -0.54 -4.40
C GLY A 86 10.01 0.46 -5.19
N THR A 87 9.52 1.51 -4.54
CA THR A 87 8.74 2.56 -5.18
C THR A 87 9.56 3.30 -6.24
N ASP A 88 10.79 3.72 -5.91
CA ASP A 88 11.66 4.42 -6.85
C ASP A 88 11.96 3.54 -8.09
N ARG A 89 12.13 2.24 -7.88
CA ARG A 89 12.42 1.30 -8.97
C ARG A 89 11.21 1.06 -9.89
N HIS A 90 9.98 1.16 -9.37
CA HIS A 90 8.79 1.08 -10.21
C HIS A 90 8.79 2.16 -11.28
N LEU A 91 9.12 3.41 -10.93
CA LEU A 91 9.18 4.53 -11.87
C LEU A 91 10.18 4.27 -13.00
N ASP A 92 11.39 3.81 -12.67
CA ASP A 92 12.40 3.47 -13.66
C ASP A 92 11.90 2.40 -14.65
N ILE A 93 11.21 1.38 -14.14
CA ILE A 93 10.69 0.29 -14.99
C ILE A 93 9.56 0.79 -15.88
N GLN A 94 8.66 1.63 -15.37
CA GLN A 94 7.60 2.25 -16.16
C GLN A 94 8.19 3.08 -17.32
N HIS A 95 9.18 3.93 -17.07
CA HIS A 95 9.88 4.69 -18.10
C HIS A 95 10.61 3.81 -19.15
N ILE A 96 11.07 2.61 -18.76
CA ILE A 96 11.63 1.65 -19.72
C ILE A 96 10.52 1.07 -20.58
N VAL A 97 9.38 0.71 -20.00
CA VAL A 97 8.24 0.15 -20.74
C VAL A 97 7.70 1.15 -21.76
N GLU A 98 7.63 2.45 -21.44
CA GLU A 98 7.23 3.52 -22.36
C GLU A 98 8.13 3.62 -23.60
N ARG A 99 9.38 3.17 -23.51
CA ARG A 99 10.35 3.21 -24.61
C ARG A 99 10.45 1.91 -25.39
N MET A 100 9.68 0.89 -25.02
CA MET A 100 9.72 -0.41 -25.69
C MET A 100 9.04 -0.36 -27.05
N ASP A 101 9.74 -0.88 -28.08
CA ASP A 101 9.12 -1.03 -29.40
C ASP A 101 7.93 -2.00 -29.33
N GLY A 102 6.83 -1.61 -29.95
CA GLY A 102 5.61 -2.41 -30.04
C GLY A 102 4.74 -2.43 -28.77
N VAL A 103 5.10 -1.64 -27.75
CA VAL A 103 4.27 -1.34 -26.59
C VAL A 103 3.62 0.02 -26.78
N GLU A 104 2.32 0.08 -26.58
CA GLU A 104 1.55 1.33 -26.50
C GLU A 104 1.10 1.52 -25.07
N CYS A 105 1.59 2.56 -24.39
CA CYS A 105 1.09 2.97 -23.08
C CYS A 105 -0.20 3.75 -23.27
N LEU A 106 -1.28 3.28 -22.63
CA LEU A 106 -2.60 3.87 -22.78
C LEU A 106 -2.81 4.96 -21.74
N ASP A 107 -3.44 6.05 -22.16
CA ASP A 107 -3.87 7.10 -21.25
C ASP A 107 -4.97 6.59 -20.33
N LEU A 108 -4.71 6.59 -19.01
CA LEU A 108 -5.66 6.06 -18.04
C LEU A 108 -6.96 6.86 -17.95
N GLU A 109 -6.95 8.15 -18.28
CA GLU A 109 -8.20 8.92 -18.37
C GLU A 109 -9.08 8.40 -19.51
N GLU A 110 -8.49 8.09 -20.67
CA GLU A 110 -9.22 7.51 -21.80
C GLU A 110 -9.69 6.07 -21.48
N VAL A 111 -8.84 5.25 -20.87
CA VAL A 111 -9.23 3.89 -20.39
C VAL A 111 -10.43 3.96 -19.45
N VAL A 112 -10.45 4.90 -18.51
CA VAL A 112 -11.59 5.12 -17.61
C VAL A 112 -12.83 5.58 -18.37
N LYS A 113 -12.72 6.46 -19.37
CA LYS A 113 -13.85 6.86 -20.22
C LYS A 113 -14.44 5.67 -20.96
N GLU A 114 -13.60 4.81 -21.54
CA GLU A 114 -14.04 3.57 -22.20
C GLU A 114 -14.67 2.58 -21.23
N ALA A 115 -14.13 2.41 -20.03
CA ALA A 115 -14.73 1.59 -18.97
C ALA A 115 -16.14 2.09 -18.61
N ASN A 116 -16.31 3.40 -18.49
CA ASN A 116 -17.61 4.01 -18.18
C ASN A 116 -18.63 3.82 -19.31
N GLN A 117 -18.21 3.82 -20.56
CA GLN A 117 -19.10 3.47 -21.70
C GLN A 117 -19.58 2.03 -21.63
N ARG A 118 -18.80 1.13 -21.01
CA ARG A 118 -19.18 -0.26 -20.73
C ARG A 118 -19.99 -0.45 -19.45
N GLY A 119 -20.34 0.65 -18.75
CA GLY A 119 -21.14 0.64 -17.53
C GLY A 119 -20.34 0.50 -16.22
N ILE A 120 -19.03 0.61 -16.26
CA ILE A 120 -18.17 0.62 -15.08
C ILE A 120 -18.05 2.06 -14.59
N LYS A 121 -18.49 2.33 -13.35
CA LYS A 121 -18.53 3.69 -12.82
C LYS A 121 -17.24 4.05 -12.08
N THR A 122 -16.15 4.22 -12.81
CA THR A 122 -14.87 4.67 -12.29
C THR A 122 -14.67 6.15 -12.60
N GLU A 123 -14.15 6.89 -11.65
CA GLU A 123 -13.74 8.28 -11.79
C GLU A 123 -12.22 8.37 -11.85
N PHE A 124 -11.71 9.07 -12.86
CA PHE A 124 -10.32 9.48 -12.91
C PHE A 124 -10.16 10.70 -11.99
N VAL A 125 -9.37 10.56 -10.93
CA VAL A 125 -9.18 11.63 -9.92
C VAL A 125 -8.06 12.59 -10.31
N GLY A 126 -7.10 12.12 -11.10
CA GLY A 126 -5.94 12.88 -11.55
C GLY A 126 -4.65 12.06 -11.45
N TRP A 127 -3.55 12.70 -11.68
CA TRP A 127 -2.22 12.12 -11.56
C TRP A 127 -1.63 12.39 -10.16
N ASN A 128 -0.67 11.56 -9.74
CA ASN A 128 0.19 11.91 -8.61
C ASN A 128 1.06 13.13 -8.95
N GLU A 129 1.80 13.65 -7.95
CA GLU A 129 2.61 14.87 -8.12
C GLU A 129 3.66 14.75 -9.25
N ASP A 130 4.20 13.55 -9.44
CA ASP A 130 5.22 13.26 -10.46
C ASP A 130 4.64 12.86 -11.82
N HIS A 131 3.32 12.85 -11.97
CA HIS A 131 2.59 12.42 -13.18
C HIS A 131 2.93 11.00 -13.66
N THR A 132 3.30 10.10 -12.73
CA THR A 132 3.70 8.73 -13.05
C THR A 132 2.60 7.71 -12.79
N GLU A 133 1.71 8.01 -11.83
CA GLU A 133 0.60 7.12 -11.47
C GLU A 133 -0.73 7.88 -11.49
N ALA A 134 -1.67 7.33 -12.25
CA ALA A 134 -3.02 7.84 -12.28
C ALA A 134 -3.82 7.34 -11.08
N ARG A 135 -4.52 8.26 -10.44
CA ARG A 135 -5.42 7.98 -9.31
C ARG A 135 -6.85 7.82 -9.80
N CYS A 136 -7.44 6.69 -9.46
CA CYS A 136 -8.81 6.37 -9.80
C CYS A 136 -9.60 5.97 -8.56
N LYS A 137 -10.91 6.17 -8.60
CA LYS A 137 -11.84 5.66 -7.59
C LYS A 137 -13.07 5.06 -8.24
N ASN A 138 -13.66 4.09 -7.55
CA ASN A 138 -14.94 3.51 -7.95
C ASN A 138 -15.83 3.39 -6.71
N ASP A 139 -16.89 4.20 -6.66
CA ASP A 139 -17.77 4.30 -5.50
C ASP A 139 -18.61 3.01 -5.31
N GLU A 140 -19.03 2.34 -6.39
CA GLU A 140 -19.80 1.09 -6.32
C GLU A 140 -18.98 -0.04 -5.71
N LEU A 141 -17.67 -0.08 -6.01
CA LEU A 141 -16.72 -1.02 -5.43
C LEU A 141 -16.08 -0.50 -4.14
N SER A 142 -16.30 0.75 -3.77
CA SER A 142 -15.63 1.40 -2.63
C SER A 142 -14.11 1.21 -2.66
N ILE A 143 -13.48 1.37 -3.83
CA ILE A 143 -12.03 1.26 -4.01
C ILE A 143 -11.42 2.55 -4.51
N TYR A 144 -10.23 2.86 -4.00
CA TYR A 144 -9.35 3.92 -4.50
C TYR A 144 -8.04 3.26 -4.93
N PHE A 145 -7.63 3.45 -6.17
CA PHE A 145 -6.55 2.67 -6.75
C PHE A 145 -5.66 3.46 -7.72
N GLN A 146 -4.43 2.98 -7.84
CA GLN A 146 -3.39 3.52 -8.69
C GLN A 146 -2.67 2.32 -9.34
N PRO A 147 -3.02 1.96 -10.58
CA PRO A 147 -2.29 0.92 -11.31
C PRO A 147 -0.96 1.48 -11.81
N ASP A 148 0.05 0.64 -11.93
CA ASP A 148 1.36 1.02 -12.49
C ASP A 148 1.26 1.43 -13.98
N GLY A 149 0.21 0.99 -14.67
CA GLY A 149 -0.13 1.42 -16.03
C GLY A 149 -1.12 0.50 -16.71
N VAL A 150 -1.59 0.92 -17.87
CA VAL A 150 -2.31 0.08 -18.83
C VAL A 150 -1.57 0.15 -20.15
N ILE A 151 -1.26 -1.00 -20.72
CA ILE A 151 -0.52 -1.09 -21.99
C ILE A 151 -1.26 -1.93 -23.00
N ARG A 152 -1.03 -1.67 -24.29
CA ARG A 152 -1.37 -2.56 -25.37
C ARG A 152 -0.11 -3.16 -25.98
N PHE A 153 0.01 -4.49 -25.93
CA PHE A 153 1.14 -5.23 -26.45
C PHE A 153 0.65 -6.46 -27.21
N MET A 154 1.18 -6.69 -28.42
CA MET A 154 0.75 -7.78 -29.31
C MET A 154 -0.77 -7.84 -29.50
N GLY A 155 -1.42 -6.67 -29.62
CA GLY A 155 -2.87 -6.55 -29.82
C GLY A 155 -3.72 -6.84 -28.57
N LYS A 156 -3.11 -7.05 -27.41
CA LYS A 156 -3.80 -7.29 -26.14
C LYS A 156 -3.63 -6.12 -25.19
N GLU A 157 -4.75 -5.64 -24.66
CA GLU A 157 -4.77 -4.64 -23.59
C GLU A 157 -4.64 -5.33 -22.24
N VAL A 158 -3.72 -4.86 -21.42
CA VAL A 158 -3.40 -5.45 -20.12
C VAL A 158 -3.06 -4.36 -19.09
N ILE A 159 -3.42 -4.60 -17.85
CA ILE A 159 -2.90 -3.82 -16.72
C ILE A 159 -1.46 -4.25 -16.50
N LEU A 160 -0.53 -3.30 -16.44
CA LEU A 160 0.84 -3.52 -16.00
C LEU A 160 0.88 -3.46 -14.48
N GLU A 161 1.54 -4.41 -13.86
CA GLU A 161 1.77 -4.45 -12.41
C GLU A 161 3.22 -4.84 -12.15
N VAL A 162 4.01 -3.92 -11.65
CA VAL A 162 5.45 -4.09 -11.39
C VAL A 162 5.66 -4.50 -9.94
N LYS A 163 6.54 -5.45 -9.69
CA LYS A 163 6.91 -5.88 -8.34
C LYS A 163 8.41 -6.14 -8.23
N THR A 164 9.02 -5.64 -7.17
CA THR A 164 10.41 -5.94 -6.83
C THR A 164 10.47 -6.95 -5.69
N GLU A 165 11.32 -7.96 -5.81
CA GLU A 165 11.44 -9.05 -4.83
C GLU A 165 12.90 -9.29 -4.44
N SER A 166 13.13 -9.91 -3.28
CA SER A 166 14.45 -10.45 -2.94
C SER A 166 14.81 -11.57 -3.91
N THR A 167 16.13 -11.81 -4.10
CA THR A 167 16.62 -12.89 -4.98
C THR A 167 16.04 -14.26 -4.61
N TYR A 168 15.83 -14.53 -3.32
CA TYR A 168 15.21 -15.77 -2.87
C TYR A 168 13.76 -15.90 -3.35
N GLN A 169 12.95 -14.86 -3.15
CA GLN A 169 11.55 -14.85 -3.60
C GLN A 169 11.47 -14.92 -5.13
N PHE A 170 12.27 -14.12 -5.82
CA PHE A 170 12.32 -14.08 -7.28
C PHE A 170 12.69 -15.45 -7.87
N SER A 171 13.71 -16.11 -7.33
CA SER A 171 14.17 -17.41 -7.80
C SER A 171 13.07 -18.47 -7.70
N ASN A 172 12.28 -18.42 -6.63
CA ASN A 172 11.15 -19.34 -6.37
C ASN A 172 9.82 -18.86 -6.94
N ARG A 173 9.78 -17.77 -7.73
CA ARG A 173 8.58 -17.27 -8.38
C ARG A 173 8.32 -18.02 -9.68
N TYR A 174 7.22 -18.76 -9.73
CA TYR A 174 6.75 -19.50 -10.91
C TYR A 174 5.41 -19.01 -11.41
N GLU A 175 4.69 -18.23 -10.60
CA GLU A 175 3.40 -17.61 -10.92
C GLU A 175 3.22 -16.31 -10.14
N PRO A 176 2.27 -15.43 -10.48
CA PRO A 176 1.96 -14.26 -9.69
C PRO A 176 1.54 -14.63 -8.26
N LYS A 177 2.00 -13.85 -7.29
CA LYS A 177 1.68 -14.03 -5.88
C LYS A 177 0.20 -13.76 -5.62
N GLU A 178 -0.38 -14.49 -4.68
CA GLU A 178 -1.83 -14.42 -4.43
C GLU A 178 -2.30 -13.02 -4.01
N ASP A 179 -1.56 -12.34 -3.14
CA ASP A 179 -1.88 -10.97 -2.74
C ASP A 179 -1.85 -9.98 -3.92
N HIS A 180 -0.91 -10.15 -4.86
CA HIS A 180 -0.85 -9.35 -6.08
C HIS A 180 -2.02 -9.65 -7.02
N LYS A 181 -2.48 -10.90 -7.11
CA LYS A 181 -3.68 -11.27 -7.86
C LYS A 181 -4.94 -10.57 -7.30
N TRP A 182 -5.09 -10.49 -5.96
CA TRP A 182 -6.18 -9.77 -5.32
C TRP A 182 -6.14 -8.27 -5.62
N GLN A 183 -4.96 -7.66 -5.52
CA GLN A 183 -4.73 -6.26 -5.86
C GLN A 183 -5.13 -5.98 -7.31
N ALA A 184 -4.56 -6.72 -8.24
CA ALA A 184 -4.79 -6.55 -9.67
C ALA A 184 -6.23 -6.88 -10.10
N THR A 185 -6.91 -7.83 -9.42
CA THR A 185 -8.35 -8.06 -9.64
C THR A 185 -9.17 -6.82 -9.35
N SER A 186 -8.84 -6.10 -8.28
CA SER A 186 -9.54 -4.85 -7.93
C SER A 186 -9.35 -3.79 -9.02
N TYR A 187 -8.15 -3.67 -9.58
CA TYR A 187 -7.88 -2.79 -10.72
C TYR A 187 -8.68 -3.20 -11.96
N GLY A 188 -8.65 -4.50 -12.30
CA GLY A 188 -9.38 -5.02 -13.45
C GLY A 188 -10.88 -4.81 -13.34
N MET A 189 -11.45 -4.92 -12.14
CA MET A 189 -12.86 -4.61 -11.90
C MET A 189 -13.16 -3.12 -12.09
N GLY A 190 -12.25 -2.24 -11.63
CA GLY A 190 -12.40 -0.80 -11.77
C GLY A 190 -12.20 -0.29 -13.21
N LEU A 191 -11.38 -0.97 -14.02
CA LEU A 191 -11.05 -0.56 -15.39
C LEU A 191 -11.76 -1.38 -16.46
N GLY A 192 -12.40 -2.51 -16.09
CA GLY A 192 -13.03 -3.41 -17.05
C GLY A 192 -12.02 -4.17 -17.90
N ILE A 193 -10.83 -4.44 -17.37
CA ILE A 193 -9.74 -5.14 -18.06
C ILE A 193 -9.49 -6.47 -17.35
N ASP A 194 -9.56 -7.57 -18.09
CA ASP A 194 -9.43 -8.91 -17.50
C ASP A 194 -8.01 -9.50 -17.54
N TYR A 195 -7.07 -8.82 -18.14
CA TYR A 195 -5.70 -9.31 -18.24
C TYR A 195 -4.73 -8.40 -17.49
N VAL A 196 -3.79 -9.04 -16.80
CA VAL A 196 -2.73 -8.37 -16.05
C VAL A 196 -1.38 -8.94 -16.46
N LEU A 197 -0.44 -8.10 -16.81
CA LEU A 197 0.95 -8.45 -17.00
C LEU A 197 1.71 -8.10 -15.72
N PHE A 198 2.04 -9.10 -14.92
CA PHE A 198 2.92 -8.94 -13.78
C PHE A 198 4.37 -8.95 -14.24
N LEU A 199 5.11 -7.90 -13.92
CA LEU A 199 6.54 -7.80 -14.17
C LEU A 199 7.30 -7.81 -12.84
N TYR A 200 7.94 -8.94 -12.53
CA TYR A 200 8.76 -9.10 -11.33
C TYR A 200 10.23 -8.80 -11.61
N GLU A 201 10.84 -8.07 -10.70
CA GLU A 201 12.28 -7.81 -10.73
C GLU A 201 12.97 -8.39 -9.49
N ASP A 202 14.10 -9.08 -9.72
CA ASP A 202 15.08 -9.37 -8.67
C ASP A 202 15.80 -8.07 -8.29
N ARG A 203 15.59 -7.62 -7.08
CA ARG A 203 16.11 -6.35 -6.55
C ARG A 203 17.64 -6.26 -6.55
N ASN A 204 18.32 -7.41 -6.40
CA ASN A 204 19.77 -7.43 -6.31
C ASN A 204 20.46 -7.52 -7.68
N PHE A 205 19.84 -8.21 -8.65
CA PHE A 205 20.45 -8.52 -9.95
C PHE A 205 19.70 -7.91 -11.13
N CYS A 206 18.60 -7.18 -10.88
CA CYS A 206 17.76 -6.56 -11.90
C CYS A 206 17.23 -7.54 -12.98
N LYS A 207 17.19 -8.85 -12.69
CA LYS A 207 16.60 -9.84 -13.58
C LYS A 207 15.09 -9.71 -13.59
N LYS A 208 14.45 -10.04 -14.71
CA LYS A 208 13.01 -9.91 -14.89
C LYS A 208 12.33 -11.26 -15.14
N LYS A 209 11.10 -11.40 -14.63
CA LYS A 209 10.13 -12.43 -15.02
C LYS A 209 8.81 -11.75 -15.29
N ALA A 210 8.15 -12.15 -16.38
CA ALA A 210 6.84 -11.64 -16.74
C ALA A 210 5.81 -12.77 -16.73
N TYR A 211 4.61 -12.48 -16.20
CA TYR A 211 3.50 -13.43 -16.17
C TYR A 211 2.23 -12.73 -16.65
N LEU A 212 1.70 -13.20 -17.79
CA LEU A 212 0.35 -12.82 -18.22
C LEU A 212 -0.67 -13.65 -17.43
N TRP A 213 -1.55 -12.98 -16.71
CA TRP A 213 -2.59 -13.60 -15.91
C TRP A 213 -3.96 -13.08 -16.30
N LYS A 214 -4.94 -13.97 -16.36
CA LYS A 214 -6.33 -13.64 -16.64
C LYS A 214 -7.13 -13.63 -15.35
N ILE A 215 -7.78 -12.50 -15.06
CA ILE A 215 -8.72 -12.36 -13.95
C ILE A 215 -9.93 -13.25 -14.21
N THR A 216 -10.29 -14.11 -13.27
CA THR A 216 -11.44 -14.98 -13.36
C THR A 216 -12.66 -14.38 -12.66
N GLU A 217 -13.86 -14.77 -13.06
CA GLU A 217 -15.09 -14.36 -12.36
C GLU A 217 -15.10 -14.83 -10.89
N GLU A 218 -14.50 -15.99 -10.62
CA GLU A 218 -14.32 -16.47 -9.25
C GLU A 218 -13.51 -15.48 -8.39
N MET A 219 -12.40 -14.94 -8.94
CA MET A 219 -11.59 -13.94 -8.24
C MET A 219 -12.35 -12.65 -8.05
N LYS A 220 -13.06 -12.17 -9.07
CA LYS A 220 -13.90 -10.97 -8.95
C LYS A 220 -14.97 -11.14 -7.87
N GLU A 221 -15.59 -12.32 -7.77
CA GLU A 221 -16.61 -12.56 -6.75
C GLU A 221 -16.01 -12.62 -5.33
N LYS A 222 -14.83 -13.21 -5.16
CA LYS A 222 -14.09 -13.17 -3.88
C LYS A 222 -13.81 -11.72 -3.44
N VAL A 223 -13.35 -10.86 -4.36
CA VAL A 223 -13.11 -9.44 -4.10
C VAL A 223 -14.41 -8.72 -3.75
N ARG A 224 -15.50 -8.94 -4.52
CA ARG A 224 -16.83 -8.36 -4.22
C ARG A 224 -17.35 -8.79 -2.85
N ALA A 225 -17.22 -10.07 -2.52
CA ALA A 225 -17.65 -10.59 -1.22
C ALA A 225 -16.92 -9.89 -0.07
N LYS A 226 -15.60 -9.76 -0.16
CA LYS A 226 -14.79 -9.04 0.83
C LYS A 226 -15.20 -7.56 0.96
N ILE A 227 -15.38 -6.87 -0.16
CA ILE A 227 -15.85 -5.47 -0.17
C ILE A 227 -17.21 -5.37 0.55
N ARG A 228 -18.16 -6.26 0.26
CA ARG A 228 -19.48 -6.27 0.93
C ARG A 228 -19.34 -6.46 2.44
N THR A 229 -18.53 -7.42 2.88
CA THR A 229 -18.28 -7.66 4.31
C THR A 229 -17.72 -6.41 5.00
N VAL A 230 -16.69 -5.80 4.44
CA VAL A 230 -16.07 -4.60 5.00
C VAL A 230 -17.05 -3.42 5.01
N ASN A 231 -17.76 -3.18 3.92
CA ASN A 231 -18.73 -2.07 3.84
C ASN A 231 -19.88 -2.26 4.83
N THR A 232 -20.36 -3.50 5.02
CA THR A 232 -21.38 -3.80 6.04
C THR A 232 -20.83 -3.50 7.44
N ALA A 233 -19.62 -3.94 7.74
CA ALA A 233 -18.96 -3.69 9.02
C ALA A 233 -18.80 -2.19 9.29
N VAL A 234 -18.34 -1.41 8.32
CA VAL A 234 -18.21 0.04 8.44
C VAL A 234 -19.55 0.71 8.68
N LYS A 235 -20.60 0.27 7.97
CA LYS A 235 -21.96 0.81 8.12
C LYS A 235 -22.58 0.50 9.50
N THR A 236 -22.33 -0.71 10.03
CA THR A 236 -22.88 -1.16 11.31
C THR A 236 -22.02 -0.80 12.51
N GLY A 237 -20.75 -0.43 12.30
CA GLY A 237 -19.79 -0.25 13.37
C GLY A 237 -19.32 -1.56 14.03
N ILE A 238 -19.69 -2.72 13.48
CA ILE A 238 -19.35 -4.03 14.04
C ILE A 238 -18.17 -4.60 13.25
N PRO A 239 -16.97 -4.76 13.86
CA PRO A 239 -15.82 -5.32 13.19
C PRO A 239 -16.06 -6.75 12.70
N PRO A 240 -15.58 -7.12 11.51
CA PRO A 240 -15.60 -8.51 11.05
C PRO A 240 -14.78 -9.42 11.97
N GLU A 241 -14.93 -10.73 11.82
CA GLU A 241 -14.05 -11.68 12.50
C GLU A 241 -12.59 -11.47 12.09
N LYS A 242 -11.67 -11.63 13.04
CA LYS A 242 -10.24 -11.55 12.75
C LYS A 242 -9.77 -12.80 12.02
N ASN A 243 -8.81 -12.62 11.13
CA ASN A 243 -8.06 -13.73 10.54
C ASN A 243 -6.68 -13.78 11.20
N GLU A 244 -6.46 -14.74 12.10
CA GLU A 244 -5.24 -14.85 12.91
C GLU A 244 -3.99 -15.08 12.05
N ASP A 245 -4.11 -15.78 10.93
CA ASP A 245 -2.99 -16.01 9.99
C ASP A 245 -2.42 -14.71 9.40
N LYS A 246 -3.17 -13.60 9.46
CA LYS A 246 -2.79 -12.29 8.94
C LYS A 246 -2.33 -11.32 10.05
N CYS A 247 -2.22 -11.76 11.30
CA CYS A 247 -1.95 -10.86 12.44
C CYS A 247 -0.47 -10.52 12.63
N THR A 248 0.46 -11.31 12.11
CA THR A 248 1.90 -11.19 12.41
C THR A 248 2.45 -9.79 12.11
N TYR A 249 2.09 -9.21 10.96
CA TYR A 249 2.56 -7.89 10.51
C TYR A 249 1.41 -6.87 10.40
N CYS A 250 0.32 -7.07 11.15
CA CYS A 250 -0.84 -6.21 11.07
C CYS A 250 -0.58 -4.89 11.80
N LYS A 251 -0.67 -3.78 11.08
CA LYS A 251 -0.50 -2.42 11.63
C LYS A 251 -1.57 -2.04 12.67
N TYR A 252 -2.72 -2.72 12.66
CA TYR A 252 -3.87 -2.49 13.56
C TYR A 252 -4.02 -3.55 14.65
N LYS A 253 -2.91 -4.24 15.00
CA LYS A 253 -2.94 -5.32 16.00
C LYS A 253 -3.39 -4.82 17.38
N ASN A 254 -2.95 -3.63 17.77
CA ASN A 254 -3.31 -3.03 19.05
C ASN A 254 -4.79 -2.63 19.10
N GLU A 255 -5.27 -1.96 18.06
CA GLU A 255 -6.67 -1.56 17.91
C GLU A 255 -7.60 -2.78 17.90
N CYS A 256 -7.19 -3.83 17.20
CA CYS A 256 -7.91 -5.11 17.19
C CYS A 256 -7.97 -5.74 18.58
N GLY A 257 -6.88 -5.72 19.34
CA GLY A 257 -6.82 -6.22 20.73
C GLY A 257 -7.72 -5.44 21.69
N LEU A 258 -7.83 -4.13 21.54
CA LEU A 258 -8.72 -3.29 22.34
C LEU A 258 -10.20 -3.63 22.12
N VAL A 259 -10.59 -3.97 20.89
CA VAL A 259 -11.97 -4.41 20.58
C VAL A 259 -12.25 -5.78 21.22
N ASP A 260 -11.33 -6.74 21.06
CA ASP A 260 -11.49 -8.09 21.64
C ASP A 260 -11.57 -8.03 23.18
N ALA A 261 -10.89 -7.08 23.83
CA ALA A 261 -10.96 -6.83 25.25
C ALA A 261 -12.23 -6.08 25.70
N GLY A 262 -13.11 -5.68 24.78
CA GLY A 262 -14.30 -4.89 25.10
C GLY A 262 -14.00 -3.47 25.57
N THR A 263 -12.79 -2.98 25.39
CA THR A 263 -12.33 -1.67 25.91
C THR A 263 -12.79 -0.52 25.02
N VAL A 264 -13.12 -0.77 23.74
CA VAL A 264 -13.55 0.24 22.77
C VAL A 264 -14.76 -0.29 21.98
N SER A 265 -15.83 0.51 21.96
CA SER A 265 -16.94 0.31 21.03
C SER A 265 -16.85 1.39 19.95
N TYR A 266 -16.68 0.98 18.70
CA TYR A 266 -16.58 1.90 17.55
C TYR A 266 -17.92 2.47 17.08
N THR A 267 -19.02 2.12 17.73
CA THR A 267 -20.36 2.63 17.40
C THR A 267 -20.52 4.14 17.66
N HIS A 268 -19.66 4.74 18.50
CA HIS A 268 -19.76 6.15 18.87
C HIS A 268 -18.88 7.12 18.05
N LEU A 269 -17.93 6.63 17.25
CA LEU A 269 -17.00 7.51 16.52
C LEU A 269 -17.63 8.28 15.35
N ARG A 270 -18.77 7.84 14.81
CA ARG A 270 -19.52 8.58 13.77
C ARG A 270 -20.51 9.62 14.31
N ALA A 271 -20.87 9.58 15.59
CA ALA A 271 -21.86 10.51 16.15
C ALA A 271 -21.30 11.94 16.35
N HIS A 272 -19.98 12.10 16.43
CA HIS A 272 -19.37 13.41 16.63
C HIS A 272 -19.08 14.21 15.34
N GLU A 273 -19.09 13.57 14.17
CA GLU A 273 -18.84 14.29 12.90
C GLU A 273 -20.12 14.91 12.30
N THR A 274 -21.30 14.49 12.74
CA THR A 274 -22.59 15.03 12.23
C THR A 274 -23.06 16.28 12.97
N GLU A 275 -22.47 16.65 14.10
CA GLU A 275 -22.88 17.84 14.88
C GLU A 275 -22.12 19.14 14.53
N LEU A 276 -21.11 19.08 13.63
CA LEU A 276 -20.31 20.25 13.25
C LEU A 276 -20.75 20.94 11.95
N HIS A 277 -21.89 20.54 11.36
CA HIS A 277 -22.47 21.17 10.17
C HIS A 277 -23.97 21.49 10.38
N LEU A 278 -24.24 22.38 11.34
CA LEU A 278 -25.48 23.18 11.39
C LEU A 278 -25.12 24.63 11.69
#